data_96d44bfa5bda7b516313817be045bd24
#
_entry.id   96d44bfa5bda7b516313817be045bd24
#
_cell.length_a   1.000
_cell.length_b   1.000
_cell.length_c   1.000
_cell.angle_alpha   90.00
_cell.angle_beta   90.00
_cell.angle_gamma   90.00
#
_symmetry.space_group_name_H-M   'P 1'
#
loop_
_entity.id
_entity.type
_entity.pdbx_description
1 polymer ?
#
loop_
_entity_poly.entity_id
_entity_poly.type
_entity_poly.pdbx_seq_one_letter_code
_entity_poly.pdbx_strand_id
1 'polypeptide(L)'
;LICCNGIIGRVQGKTIYVGRLSMLDEQGVKIPSALAKKGVDQTSTFVAMGDQLVGYITFVDKVRLESKDMLERLKRFGIKHTLMVTGDNAVTANKIAKQLGIEQVEAECLPADKIHAVENAKYKPVAFVGDGVNDAPVLTASNVGIALGARGSTAASESADIVIMLDDINKVSSSVYIAKRTF
;
A
#
# COMPACT_ATOMS: atom_id res chain seq x y z
N LEU A 1 -23.79 -7.82 7.19
CA LEU A 1 -23.66 -7.93 5.73
C LEU A 1 -22.40 -7.19 5.31
N ILE A 2 -21.52 -7.82 4.53
CA ILE A 2 -20.32 -7.18 3.98
C ILE A 2 -20.66 -6.80 2.55
N CYS A 3 -20.60 -5.52 2.22
CA CYS A 3 -20.73 -4.99 0.86
C CYS A 3 -19.35 -4.56 0.35
N CYS A 4 -19.13 -4.52 -0.98
CA CYS A 4 -17.84 -4.18 -1.59
C CYS A 4 -17.22 -2.86 -1.10
N ASN A 5 -18.02 -1.94 -0.54
CA ASN A 5 -17.60 -0.61 -0.11
C ASN A 5 -17.75 -0.35 1.40
N GLY A 6 -18.07 -1.40 2.21
CA GLY A 6 -18.21 -1.24 3.65
C GLY A 6 -18.94 -2.39 4.36
N ILE A 7 -19.25 -2.16 5.62
CA ILE A 7 -19.87 -3.13 6.52
C ILE A 7 -21.18 -2.53 7.05
N ILE A 8 -22.23 -3.36 7.07
CA ILE A 8 -23.52 -3.05 7.72
C ILE A 8 -23.69 -3.99 8.88
N GLY A 9 -23.91 -3.46 10.06
CA GLY A 9 -24.12 -4.23 11.29
C GLY A 9 -25.30 -3.70 12.12
N ARG A 10 -25.69 -4.46 13.13
CA ARG A 10 -26.73 -4.06 14.08
C ARG A 10 -26.18 -4.12 15.49
N VAL A 11 -26.23 -3.00 16.19
CA VAL A 11 -25.74 -2.88 17.58
C VAL A 11 -26.85 -2.25 18.42
N GLN A 12 -27.28 -2.92 19.49
CA GLN A 12 -28.35 -2.47 20.38
C GLN A 12 -29.63 -2.04 19.63
N GLY A 13 -30.03 -2.80 18.62
CA GLY A 13 -31.22 -2.54 17.82
C GLY A 13 -31.09 -1.44 16.75
N LYS A 14 -29.96 -0.71 16.72
CA LYS A 14 -29.68 0.32 15.72
C LYS A 14 -28.82 -0.21 14.60
N THR A 15 -29.10 0.16 13.36
CA THR A 15 -28.28 -0.18 12.20
C THR A 15 -27.07 0.75 12.15
N ILE A 16 -25.88 0.17 12.04
CA ILE A 16 -24.61 0.88 11.93
C ILE A 16 -24.05 0.61 10.53
N TYR A 17 -23.63 1.66 9.87
CA TYR A 17 -22.95 1.63 8.58
C TYR A 17 -21.51 2.09 8.78
N VAL A 18 -20.54 1.34 8.25
CA VAL A 18 -19.12 1.69 8.29
C VAL A 18 -18.54 1.47 6.90
N GLY A 19 -18.11 2.50 6.21
CA GLY A 19 -17.62 2.38 4.85
C GLY A 19 -17.35 3.69 4.14
N ARG A 20 -17.30 3.62 2.82
CA ARG A 20 -17.12 4.80 1.97
C ARG A 20 -18.37 5.66 1.97
N LEU A 21 -18.19 6.96 1.68
CA LEU A 21 -19.28 7.93 1.65
C LEU A 21 -20.37 7.54 0.63
N SER A 22 -19.96 7.05 -0.55
CA SER A 22 -20.89 6.56 -1.58
C SER A 22 -21.81 5.46 -1.08
N MET A 23 -21.28 4.51 -0.32
CA MET A 23 -22.08 3.43 0.26
C MET A 23 -23.09 3.96 1.28
N LEU A 24 -22.71 4.94 2.10
CA LEU A 24 -23.61 5.55 3.06
C LEU A 24 -24.75 6.32 2.37
N ASP A 25 -24.43 7.02 1.28
CA ASP A 25 -25.40 7.74 0.44
C ASP A 25 -26.41 6.78 -0.19
N GLU A 26 -25.95 5.67 -0.76
CA GLU A 26 -26.79 4.58 -1.30
C GLU A 26 -27.75 4.01 -0.26
N GLN A 27 -27.36 4.03 1.02
CA GLN A 27 -28.21 3.57 2.14
C GLN A 27 -29.11 4.66 2.72
N GLY A 28 -29.13 5.84 2.10
CA GLY A 28 -30.01 6.95 2.51
C GLY A 28 -29.53 7.72 3.74
N VAL A 29 -28.26 7.62 4.08
CA VAL A 29 -27.67 8.41 5.17
C VAL A 29 -27.55 9.86 4.77
N LYS A 30 -28.00 10.76 5.64
CA LYS A 30 -27.89 12.22 5.44
C LYS A 30 -26.45 12.68 5.56
N ILE A 31 -25.82 12.99 4.41
CA ILE A 31 -24.44 13.45 4.35
C ILE A 31 -24.43 14.99 4.37
N PRO A 32 -23.72 15.62 5.34
CA PRO A 32 -23.55 17.06 5.36
C PRO A 32 -22.88 17.57 4.08
N SER A 33 -23.44 18.65 3.50
CA SER A 33 -22.97 19.24 2.23
C SER A 33 -21.48 19.65 2.24
N ALA A 34 -20.94 19.97 3.41
CA ALA A 34 -19.54 20.30 3.60
C ALA A 34 -18.61 19.09 3.33
N LEU A 35 -19.04 17.89 3.68
CA LEU A 35 -18.30 16.64 3.44
C LEU A 35 -18.50 16.11 2.02
N ALA A 36 -19.71 16.31 1.46
CA ALA A 36 -20.01 15.92 0.08
C ALA A 36 -19.19 16.72 -0.96
N LYS A 37 -18.86 18.00 -0.67
CA LYS A 37 -18.14 18.90 -1.59
C LYS A 37 -16.62 18.87 -1.44
N LYS A 38 -16.10 18.60 -0.24
CA LYS A 38 -14.69 18.79 0.04
C LYS A 38 -13.86 17.52 -0.10
N GLY A 39 -14.53 16.34 -0.10
CA GLY A 39 -13.78 15.10 0.07
C GLY A 39 -12.87 15.20 1.30
N VAL A 40 -12.55 14.11 1.93
CA VAL A 40 -11.48 14.13 2.94
C VAL A 40 -10.20 13.82 2.19
N ASP A 41 -9.21 14.73 2.24
CA ASP A 41 -7.91 14.59 1.54
C ASP A 41 -7.08 13.38 2.01
N GLN A 42 -7.65 12.55 2.89
CA GLN A 42 -7.03 11.37 3.49
C GLN A 42 -7.95 10.17 3.34
N THR A 43 -7.38 8.98 3.28
CA THR A 43 -8.13 7.73 3.32
C THR A 43 -9.01 7.71 4.57
N SER A 44 -10.33 7.70 4.39
CA SER A 44 -11.28 7.82 5.49
C SER A 44 -12.39 6.79 5.38
N THR A 45 -12.80 6.29 6.52
CA THR A 45 -13.98 5.45 6.67
C THR A 45 -15.02 6.21 7.46
N PHE A 46 -16.24 6.28 6.94
CA PHE A 46 -17.35 7.01 7.54
C PHE A 46 -18.21 6.05 8.37
N VAL A 47 -18.75 6.56 9.47
CA VAL A 47 -19.61 5.82 10.39
C VAL A 47 -20.95 6.52 10.48
N ALA A 48 -22.03 5.78 10.23
CA ALA A 48 -23.38 6.29 10.39
C ALA A 48 -24.22 5.34 11.29
N MET A 49 -25.19 5.93 11.97
CA MET A 49 -26.17 5.24 12.81
C MET A 49 -27.57 5.58 12.33
N GLY A 50 -28.28 4.59 11.79
CA GLY A 50 -29.55 4.84 11.09
C GLY A 50 -29.33 5.73 9.88
N ASP A 51 -30.05 6.83 9.78
CA ASP A 51 -29.95 7.83 8.69
C ASP A 51 -28.97 9.00 8.98
N GLN A 52 -28.23 8.94 10.08
CA GLN A 52 -27.36 10.03 10.50
C GLN A 52 -25.89 9.65 10.44
N LEU A 53 -25.07 10.50 9.81
CA LEU A 53 -23.63 10.41 9.87
C LEU A 53 -23.17 10.80 11.29
N VAL A 54 -22.48 9.87 11.99
CA VAL A 54 -21.97 10.07 13.34
C VAL A 54 -20.57 10.65 13.32
N GLY A 55 -19.75 10.27 12.33
CA GLY A 55 -18.39 10.72 12.20
C GLY A 55 -17.60 9.97 11.13
N TYR A 56 -16.30 10.19 11.13
CA TYR A 56 -15.39 9.48 10.24
C TYR A 56 -14.06 9.22 10.95
N ILE A 57 -13.37 8.18 10.50
CA ILE A 57 -12.05 7.77 10.96
C ILE A 57 -11.09 8.01 9.79
N THR A 58 -10.08 8.84 10.00
CA THR A 58 -9.02 9.05 9.02
C THR A 58 -7.86 8.11 9.29
N PHE A 59 -7.36 7.47 8.26
CA PHE A 59 -6.15 6.68 8.31
C PHE A 59 -5.01 7.54 7.77
N VAL A 60 -3.95 7.66 8.54
CA VAL A 60 -2.72 8.32 8.10
C VAL A 60 -1.66 7.25 8.01
N ASP A 61 -1.24 6.95 6.79
CA ASP A 61 -0.11 6.06 6.58
C ASP A 61 1.15 6.75 7.11
N LYS A 62 1.73 6.16 8.14
CA LYS A 62 3.03 6.60 8.64
C LYS A 62 4.11 5.89 7.84
N VAL A 63 4.96 6.69 7.23
CA VAL A 63 6.22 6.19 6.68
C VAL A 63 7.01 5.54 7.83
N ARG A 64 7.44 4.31 7.63
CA ARG A 64 8.30 3.61 8.60
C ARG A 64 9.59 4.41 8.75
N LEU A 65 10.00 4.70 9.97
CA LEU A 65 11.20 5.49 10.26
C LEU A 65 12.44 4.89 9.60
N GLU A 66 12.50 3.56 9.55
CA GLU A 66 13.61 2.80 9.01
C GLU A 66 13.68 2.83 7.47
N SER A 67 12.60 3.23 6.79
CA SER A 67 12.54 3.20 5.31
C SER A 67 13.58 4.11 4.68
N LYS A 68 13.81 5.28 5.25
CA LYS A 68 14.81 6.23 4.75
C LYS A 68 16.23 5.68 4.88
N ASP A 69 16.57 5.15 6.05
CA ASP A 69 17.89 4.56 6.31
C ASP A 69 18.14 3.35 5.40
N MET A 70 17.11 2.53 5.19
CA MET A 70 17.18 1.38 4.28
C MET A 70 17.48 1.83 2.86
N LEU A 71 16.76 2.84 2.34
CA LEU A 71 17.00 3.38 1.00
C LEU A 71 18.40 4.00 0.85
N GLU A 72 18.89 4.71 1.87
CA GLU A 72 20.24 5.25 1.87
C GLU A 72 21.30 4.14 1.83
N ARG A 73 21.09 3.02 2.56
CA ARG A 73 21.97 1.85 2.49
C ARG A 73 21.95 1.22 1.10
N LEU A 74 20.77 1.06 0.48
CA LEU A 74 20.66 0.56 -0.88
C LEU A 74 21.44 1.43 -1.88
N LYS A 75 21.35 2.76 -1.75
CA LYS A 75 22.15 3.70 -2.57
C LYS A 75 23.65 3.48 -2.38
N ARG A 76 24.12 3.30 -1.14
CA ARG A 76 25.55 2.96 -0.85
C ARG A 76 25.96 1.62 -1.44
N PHE A 77 25.03 0.67 -1.55
CA PHE A 77 25.25 -0.61 -2.20
C PHE A 77 25.15 -0.55 -3.74
N GLY A 78 24.98 0.65 -4.32
CA GLY A 78 24.99 0.90 -5.75
C GLY A 78 23.63 0.77 -6.44
N ILE A 79 22.54 0.71 -5.69
CA ILE A 79 21.19 0.85 -6.25
C ILE A 79 20.99 2.33 -6.60
N LYS A 80 20.93 2.61 -7.90
CA LYS A 80 20.93 4.00 -8.41
C LYS A 80 19.52 4.57 -8.56
N HIS A 81 18.54 3.73 -8.83
CA HIS A 81 17.18 4.14 -9.15
C HIS A 81 16.18 3.48 -8.23
N THR A 82 15.19 4.25 -7.80
CA THR A 82 14.09 3.77 -6.95
C THR A 82 12.77 4.23 -7.53
N LEU A 83 11.81 3.31 -7.60
CA LEU A 83 10.45 3.55 -8.07
C LEU A 83 9.48 3.12 -6.96
N MET A 84 8.53 3.97 -6.63
CA MET A 84 7.38 3.62 -5.80
C MET A 84 6.20 3.30 -6.69
N VAL A 85 5.61 2.12 -6.51
CA VAL A 85 4.38 1.70 -7.21
C VAL A 85 3.31 1.46 -6.16
N THR A 86 2.21 2.18 -6.20
CA THR A 86 1.17 2.12 -5.17
C THR A 86 -0.23 2.30 -5.74
N GLY A 87 -1.23 1.69 -5.10
CA GLY A 87 -2.65 1.94 -5.38
C GLY A 87 -3.18 3.22 -4.72
N ASP A 88 -2.38 3.91 -3.92
CA ASP A 88 -2.77 5.17 -3.28
C ASP A 88 -2.91 6.31 -4.29
N ASN A 89 -3.64 7.36 -3.89
CA ASN A 89 -3.76 8.55 -4.72
C ASN A 89 -2.41 9.27 -4.91
N ALA A 90 -2.27 9.96 -6.04
CA ALA A 90 -1.03 10.61 -6.44
C ALA A 90 -0.50 11.65 -5.41
N VAL A 91 -1.39 12.34 -4.70
CA VAL A 91 -0.99 13.34 -3.68
C VAL A 91 -0.28 12.68 -2.51
N THR A 92 -0.86 11.60 -1.97
CA THR A 92 -0.29 10.83 -0.87
C THR A 92 1.02 10.16 -1.30
N ALA A 93 1.03 9.49 -2.45
CA ALA A 93 2.20 8.79 -2.98
C ALA A 93 3.38 9.74 -3.19
N ASN A 94 3.16 10.89 -3.82
CA ASN A 94 4.21 11.89 -4.05
C ASN A 94 4.74 12.49 -2.75
N LYS A 95 3.88 12.72 -1.75
CA LYS A 95 4.30 13.19 -0.43
C LYS A 95 5.24 12.19 0.25
N ILE A 96 4.88 10.91 0.23
CA ILE A 96 5.68 9.82 0.82
C ILE A 96 7.01 9.68 0.06
N ALA A 97 6.98 9.64 -1.26
CA ALA A 97 8.18 9.53 -2.09
C ALA A 97 9.16 10.68 -1.83
N LYS A 98 8.67 11.91 -1.71
CA LYS A 98 9.49 13.08 -1.37
C LYS A 98 10.14 12.95 0.00
N GLN A 99 9.41 12.45 1.00
CA GLN A 99 9.96 12.21 2.35
C GLN A 99 11.07 11.16 2.35
N LEU A 100 10.93 10.12 1.52
CA LEU A 100 11.86 9.01 1.40
C LEU A 100 13.01 9.27 0.43
N GLY A 101 12.93 10.31 -0.39
CA GLY A 101 13.90 10.58 -1.46
C GLY A 101 13.83 9.55 -2.59
N ILE A 102 12.63 9.05 -2.89
CA ILE A 102 12.33 8.19 -4.04
C ILE A 102 12.14 9.08 -5.27
N GLU A 103 12.77 8.70 -6.39
CA GLU A 103 12.86 9.55 -7.57
C GLU A 103 11.62 9.46 -8.48
N GLN A 104 11.01 8.28 -8.55
CA GLN A 104 9.90 7.99 -9.45
C GLN A 104 8.71 7.42 -8.68
N VAL A 105 7.50 7.81 -9.09
CA VAL A 105 6.24 7.38 -8.46
C VAL A 105 5.25 7.01 -9.54
N GLU A 106 4.68 5.83 -9.43
CA GLU A 106 3.48 5.40 -10.12
C GLU A 106 2.38 5.18 -9.09
N ALA A 107 1.39 6.06 -9.08
CA ALA A 107 0.28 6.06 -8.15
C ALA A 107 -1.01 5.56 -8.83
N GLU A 108 -2.03 5.27 -8.01
CA GLU A 108 -3.36 4.82 -8.46
C GLU A 108 -3.31 3.53 -9.28
N CYS A 109 -2.25 2.72 -9.10
CA CYS A 109 -2.02 1.49 -9.84
C CYS A 109 -2.98 0.38 -9.44
N LEU A 110 -3.62 -0.22 -10.42
CA LEU A 110 -4.26 -1.53 -10.29
C LEU A 110 -3.19 -2.64 -10.27
N PRO A 111 -3.54 -3.87 -9.86
CA PRO A 111 -2.58 -4.98 -9.85
C PRO A 111 -1.87 -5.20 -11.19
N ALA A 112 -2.57 -5.06 -12.32
CA ALA A 112 -1.99 -5.17 -13.65
C ALA A 112 -0.99 -4.06 -13.96
N ASP A 113 -1.27 -2.82 -13.51
CA ASP A 113 -0.39 -1.68 -13.74
C ASP A 113 0.95 -1.85 -13.01
N LYS A 114 0.92 -2.47 -11.83
CA LYS A 114 2.15 -2.79 -11.08
C LYS A 114 3.06 -3.76 -11.86
N ILE A 115 2.49 -4.75 -12.52
CA ILE A 115 3.25 -5.68 -13.39
C ILE A 115 3.87 -4.89 -14.54
N HIS A 116 3.08 -4.06 -15.24
CA HIS A 116 3.57 -3.22 -16.32
C HIS A 116 4.68 -2.27 -15.88
N ALA A 117 4.58 -1.68 -14.68
CA ALA A 117 5.61 -0.83 -14.12
C ALA A 117 6.96 -1.56 -14.00
N VAL A 118 6.94 -2.79 -13.52
CA VAL A 118 8.14 -3.63 -13.39
C VAL A 118 8.67 -4.08 -14.75
N GLU A 119 7.80 -4.56 -15.64
CA GLU A 119 8.18 -5.04 -16.97
C GLU A 119 8.77 -3.93 -17.86
N ASN A 120 8.21 -2.71 -17.77
CA ASN A 120 8.62 -1.57 -18.57
C ASN A 120 9.62 -0.64 -17.85
N ALA A 121 10.13 -1.05 -16.69
CA ALA A 121 11.10 -0.26 -15.96
C ALA A 121 12.32 0.06 -16.84
N LYS A 122 12.67 1.34 -16.91
CA LYS A 122 13.76 1.86 -17.73
C LYS A 122 15.13 1.25 -17.39
N TYR A 123 15.31 0.90 -16.13
CA TYR A 123 16.58 0.37 -15.63
C TYR A 123 16.39 -1.06 -15.17
N LYS A 124 17.20 -1.96 -15.69
CA LYS A 124 17.22 -3.40 -15.38
C LYS A 124 18.59 -3.79 -14.83
N PRO A 125 18.70 -4.81 -13.98
CA PRO A 125 17.62 -5.62 -13.42
C PRO A 125 16.79 -4.88 -12.35
N VAL A 126 15.54 -5.31 -12.17
CA VAL A 126 14.59 -4.75 -11.19
C VAL A 126 14.43 -5.72 -10.03
N ALA A 127 14.61 -5.23 -8.80
CA ALA A 127 14.14 -5.88 -7.60
C ALA A 127 12.81 -5.25 -7.14
N PHE A 128 11.79 -6.07 -6.95
CA PHE A 128 10.50 -5.63 -6.42
C PHE A 128 10.36 -6.08 -4.97
N VAL A 129 9.95 -5.16 -4.10
CA VAL A 129 9.69 -5.42 -2.69
C VAL A 129 8.21 -5.20 -2.40
N GLY A 130 7.51 -6.23 -1.95
CA GLY A 130 6.09 -6.17 -1.64
C GLY A 130 5.74 -6.94 -0.36
N ASP A 131 4.55 -6.70 0.19
CA ASP A 131 4.03 -7.42 1.36
C ASP A 131 3.46 -8.81 1.00
N GLY A 132 3.33 -9.07 -0.26
CA GLY A 132 3.10 -10.37 -0.84
C GLY A 132 1.67 -10.84 -0.94
N VAL A 133 0.70 -10.27 -0.27
CA VAL A 133 -0.69 -10.78 -0.33
C VAL A 133 -1.30 -10.55 -1.72
N ASN A 134 -1.15 -9.35 -2.26
CA ASN A 134 -1.66 -8.96 -3.58
C ASN A 134 -0.56 -8.80 -4.64
N ASP A 135 0.69 -8.90 -4.23
CA ASP A 135 1.85 -8.60 -5.07
C ASP A 135 2.53 -9.86 -5.66
N ALA A 136 2.00 -11.07 -5.40
CA ALA A 136 2.56 -12.32 -5.91
C ALA A 136 2.83 -12.30 -7.43
N PRO A 137 1.92 -11.81 -8.29
CA PRO A 137 2.19 -11.71 -9.73
C PRO A 137 3.33 -10.73 -10.07
N VAL A 138 3.45 -9.63 -9.32
CA VAL A 138 4.51 -8.63 -9.53
C VAL A 138 5.86 -9.14 -9.07
N LEU A 139 5.90 -9.86 -7.93
CA LEU A 139 7.09 -10.54 -7.44
C LEU A 139 7.65 -11.49 -8.50
N THR A 140 6.77 -12.30 -9.10
CA THR A 140 7.17 -13.25 -10.17
C THR A 140 7.62 -12.54 -11.46
N ALA A 141 7.03 -11.40 -11.81
CA ALA A 141 7.38 -10.64 -13.02
C ALA A 141 8.71 -9.86 -12.87
N SER A 142 9.18 -9.65 -11.65
CA SER A 142 10.44 -8.93 -11.38
C SER A 142 11.67 -9.82 -11.64
N ASN A 143 12.86 -9.21 -11.79
CA ASN A 143 14.11 -9.97 -11.87
C ASN A 143 14.52 -10.56 -10.52
N VAL A 144 14.13 -9.90 -9.43
CA VAL A 144 14.26 -10.39 -8.05
C VAL A 144 13.03 -9.95 -7.27
N GLY A 145 12.20 -10.89 -6.85
CA GLY A 145 11.05 -10.66 -5.98
C GLY A 145 11.42 -10.82 -4.51
N ILE A 146 11.14 -9.81 -3.70
CA ILE A 146 11.39 -9.81 -2.25
C ILE A 146 10.06 -9.66 -1.51
N ALA A 147 9.59 -10.71 -0.85
CA ALA A 147 8.40 -10.68 -0.01
C ALA A 147 8.76 -10.25 1.42
N LEU A 148 8.06 -9.23 1.92
CA LEU A 148 8.26 -8.67 3.25
C LEU A 148 7.10 -9.03 4.18
N GLY A 149 7.39 -9.49 5.40
CA GLY A 149 6.39 -9.78 6.41
C GLY A 149 5.50 -10.99 6.11
N ALA A 150 5.93 -11.89 5.25
CA ALA A 150 5.17 -13.03 4.72
C ALA A 150 4.84 -14.12 5.78
N ARG A 151 4.50 -13.73 7.00
CA ARG A 151 4.04 -14.66 8.03
C ARG A 151 2.71 -15.28 7.63
N GLY A 152 2.77 -16.49 7.05
CA GLY A 152 1.59 -17.28 6.72
C GLY A 152 0.96 -17.01 5.36
N SER A 153 1.52 -16.14 4.54
CA SER A 153 1.10 -15.98 3.14
C SER A 153 1.91 -16.93 2.26
N THR A 154 1.32 -18.07 1.91
CA THR A 154 1.93 -19.07 1.05
C THR A 154 2.19 -18.53 -0.36
N ALA A 155 1.23 -17.80 -0.94
CA ALA A 155 1.32 -17.29 -2.31
C ALA A 155 2.53 -16.35 -2.52
N ALA A 156 2.80 -15.45 -1.58
CA ALA A 156 3.95 -14.56 -1.69
C ALA A 156 5.28 -15.30 -1.47
N SER A 157 5.30 -16.23 -0.51
CA SER A 157 6.50 -17.02 -0.21
C SER A 157 6.86 -17.93 -1.38
N GLU A 158 5.87 -18.41 -2.14
CA GLU A 158 6.07 -19.25 -3.30
C GLU A 158 6.46 -18.44 -4.55
N SER A 159 6.12 -17.16 -4.60
CA SER A 159 6.35 -16.28 -5.76
C SER A 159 7.61 -15.42 -5.65
N ALA A 160 8.22 -15.33 -4.46
CA ALA A 160 9.37 -14.49 -4.22
C ALA A 160 10.68 -15.30 -4.22
N ASP A 161 11.76 -14.69 -4.75
CA ASP A 161 13.10 -15.24 -4.66
C ASP A 161 13.70 -15.10 -3.26
N ILE A 162 13.29 -14.06 -2.53
CA ILE A 162 13.73 -13.76 -1.18
C ILE A 162 12.51 -13.53 -0.29
N VAL A 163 12.42 -14.27 0.82
CA VAL A 163 11.34 -14.13 1.80
C VAL A 163 11.89 -13.57 3.11
N ILE A 164 11.42 -12.40 3.49
CA ILE A 164 11.73 -11.76 4.76
C ILE A 164 10.58 -12.05 5.74
N MET A 165 10.81 -12.98 6.66
CA MET A 165 9.80 -13.47 7.61
C MET A 165 9.37 -12.41 8.63
N LEU A 166 10.24 -11.44 8.91
CA LEU A 166 9.98 -10.35 9.85
C LEU A 166 9.46 -9.14 9.09
N ASP A 167 8.52 -8.41 9.70
CA ASP A 167 8.07 -7.12 9.18
C ASP A 167 9.08 -6.01 9.50
N ASP A 168 10.30 -6.18 8.97
CA ASP A 168 11.45 -5.28 9.15
C ASP A 168 12.06 -4.96 7.78
N ILE A 169 11.75 -3.77 7.28
CA ILE A 169 12.20 -3.31 5.96
C ILE A 169 13.74 -3.19 5.85
N ASN A 170 14.46 -3.05 6.96
CA ASN A 170 15.92 -3.02 6.94
C ASN A 170 16.53 -4.32 6.41
N LYS A 171 15.80 -5.45 6.51
CA LYS A 171 16.25 -6.74 5.99
C LYS A 171 16.40 -6.75 4.48
N VAL A 172 15.71 -5.86 3.77
CA VAL A 172 15.88 -5.66 2.32
C VAL A 172 17.32 -5.20 2.03
N SER A 173 17.83 -4.22 2.74
CA SER A 173 19.23 -3.81 2.56
C SER A 173 20.22 -4.88 3.00
N SER A 174 19.87 -5.68 4.01
CA SER A 174 20.71 -6.80 4.47
C SER A 174 20.82 -7.90 3.42
N SER A 175 19.72 -8.26 2.74
CA SER A 175 19.76 -9.27 1.67
C SER A 175 20.62 -8.83 0.49
N VAL A 176 20.51 -7.55 0.07
CA VAL A 176 21.41 -6.99 -0.96
C VAL A 176 22.87 -7.01 -0.53
N TYR A 177 23.15 -6.69 0.73
CA TYR A 177 24.51 -6.77 1.26
C TYR A 177 25.08 -8.18 1.23
N ILE A 178 24.30 -9.19 1.65
CA ILE A 178 24.69 -10.60 1.63
C ILE A 178 24.97 -11.05 0.19
N ALA A 179 24.03 -10.78 -0.73
CA ALA A 179 24.21 -11.12 -2.14
C ALA A 179 25.52 -10.57 -2.72
N LYS A 180 25.85 -9.30 -2.43
CA LYS A 180 27.07 -8.66 -2.90
C LYS A 180 28.38 -9.23 -2.32
N ARG A 181 28.32 -9.92 -1.18
CA ARG A 181 29.50 -10.56 -0.58
C ARG A 181 29.68 -12.00 -1.02
N THR A 182 28.66 -12.58 -1.63
CA THR A 182 28.69 -13.98 -2.07
C THR A 182 29.25 -14.11 -3.49
N PHE A 183 29.17 -13.04 -4.25
CA PHE A 183 29.70 -12.90 -5.61
C PHE A 183 30.80 -11.81 -5.66
#